data_c53ad132dc5d9be12b055289d56cc337
#
_entry.id   c53ad132dc5d9be12b055289d56cc337
#
_cell.length_a   1.000
_cell.length_b   1.000
_cell.length_c   1.000
_cell.angle_alpha   90.00
_cell.angle_beta   90.00
_cell.angle_gamma   90.00
#
_symmetry.space_group_name_H-M   'P 1'
#
loop_
_entity.id
_entity.type
_entity.pdbx_description
1 polymer ?
#
loop_
_entity_poly.entity_id
_entity_poly.type
_entity_poly.pdbx_seq_one_letter_code
_entity_poly.pdbx_strand_id
1 'polypeptide(L)'
;MNIKEKYKNILVTMPLFFLFGCTTTLSLNIDQQVQIITLKQTEDFNCREVALIKAFGKKSMTAGADRRNAITEFKNKIVERGGNAGVISNQLNSKAGFEISGYALDCENIE
;
A
#
# COMPACT_ATOMS: atom_id res chain seq x y z
N MET A 1 -17.12 -39.87 32.52
CA MET A 1 -16.31 -39.10 33.27
C MET A 1 -15.20 -38.53 32.54
N ASN A 2 -14.36 -39.28 31.98
CA ASN A 2 -13.23 -38.76 31.25
C ASN A 2 -13.63 -37.96 30.04
N ILE A 3 -14.77 -38.23 29.54
CA ILE A 3 -15.25 -37.51 28.35
C ILE A 3 -15.44 -36.04 28.61
N LYS A 4 -15.92 -35.74 29.80
CA LYS A 4 -16.16 -34.36 30.12
C LYS A 4 -14.88 -33.53 30.16
N GLU A 5 -13.86 -34.14 30.64
CA GLU A 5 -12.58 -33.44 30.73
C GLU A 5 -12.00 -33.16 29.38
N LYS A 6 -12.22 -34.09 28.47
CA LYS A 6 -11.73 -33.88 27.12
C LYS A 6 -12.42 -32.71 26.46
N TYR A 7 -13.68 -32.59 26.70
CA TYR A 7 -14.41 -31.50 26.09
C TYR A 7 -13.96 -30.14 26.58
N LYS A 8 -13.63 -30.08 27.84
CA LYS A 8 -13.18 -28.83 28.39
C LYS A 8 -11.89 -28.39 27.75
N ASN A 9 -11.01 -29.32 27.51
CA ASN A 9 -9.73 -28.97 26.91
C ASN A 9 -9.89 -28.49 25.50
N ILE A 10 -10.78 -29.09 24.78
CA ILE A 10 -11.00 -28.69 23.42
C ILE A 10 -11.58 -27.30 23.33
N LEU A 11 -12.50 -27.00 24.20
CA LEU A 11 -13.13 -25.70 24.19
C LEU A 11 -12.17 -24.58 24.54
N VAL A 12 -11.23 -24.88 25.38
CA VAL A 12 -10.29 -23.84 25.78
C VAL A 12 -9.33 -23.48 24.66
N THR A 13 -8.94 -24.46 23.87
CA THR A 13 -7.97 -24.18 22.84
C THR A 13 -8.52 -23.42 21.67
N MET A 14 -9.75 -23.65 21.33
CA MET A 14 -10.28 -23.04 20.13
C MET A 14 -10.32 -21.52 20.14
N PRO A 15 -10.79 -20.89 21.17
CA PRO A 15 -10.88 -19.42 21.17
C PRO A 15 -9.56 -18.71 21.00
N LEU A 16 -8.49 -19.33 21.42
CA LEU A 16 -7.20 -18.69 21.34
C LEU A 16 -6.74 -18.48 19.92
N PHE A 17 -7.09 -19.38 19.06
CA PHE A 17 -6.71 -19.22 17.67
C PHE A 17 -7.33 -18.01 17.03
N PHE A 18 -8.56 -17.77 17.30
CA PHE A 18 -9.23 -16.67 16.64
C PHE A 18 -8.67 -15.33 17.02
N LEU A 19 -8.24 -15.19 18.22
CA LEU A 19 -7.72 -13.92 18.66
C LEU A 19 -6.46 -13.54 17.92
N PHE A 20 -5.63 -14.50 17.63
CA PHE A 20 -4.43 -14.18 16.89
C PHE A 20 -4.69 -13.78 15.47
N GLY A 21 -5.64 -14.41 14.84
CA GLY A 21 -5.90 -14.14 13.45
C GLY A 21 -6.37 -12.74 13.19
N CYS A 22 -6.97 -12.11 14.17
CA CYS A 22 -7.54 -10.81 13.92
C CYS A 22 -6.62 -9.66 14.13
N THR A 23 -5.56 -9.88 14.88
CA THR A 23 -4.80 -8.71 15.27
C THR A 23 -3.64 -8.38 14.42
N THR A 24 -3.35 -9.20 13.47
CA THR A 24 -2.13 -8.96 12.76
C THR A 24 -2.25 -8.11 11.60
N THR A 25 -3.41 -7.65 11.30
CA THR A 25 -3.50 -7.03 10.09
C THR A 25 -3.32 -5.66 10.08
N LEU A 26 -2.69 -5.05 10.77
CA LEU A 26 -2.76 -3.80 10.71
C LEU A 26 -1.83 -3.09 10.33
N SER A 27 -1.83 -2.64 9.49
CA SER A 27 -2.01 -1.45 9.04
C SER A 27 -0.80 -0.68 9.04
N LEU A 28 0.15 -1.09 8.22
CA LEU A 28 1.18 -0.18 7.88
C LEU A 28 0.55 0.94 7.10
N ASN A 29 0.89 2.14 7.49
CA ASN A 29 0.52 3.32 6.75
C ASN A 29 1.04 3.19 5.33
N ILE A 30 0.27 3.56 4.35
CA ILE A 30 0.68 3.45 2.96
C ILE A 30 1.96 4.23 2.68
N ASP A 31 2.19 5.31 3.39
CA ASP A 31 3.40 6.09 3.20
C ASP A 31 4.66 5.34 3.63
N GLN A 32 4.51 4.37 4.51
CA GLN A 32 5.63 3.55 4.94
C GLN A 32 5.88 2.37 4.03
N GLN A 33 4.86 1.96 3.29
CA GLN A 33 4.98 0.80 2.42
C GLN A 33 5.55 1.15 1.06
N VAL A 34 5.35 2.37 0.61
CA VAL A 34 5.73 2.78 -0.73
C VAL A 34 6.47 4.10 -0.68
N GLN A 35 7.61 4.17 -1.34
CA GLN A 35 8.35 5.42 -1.50
C GLN A 35 8.25 5.90 -2.92
N ILE A 36 8.07 7.20 -3.09
CA ILE A 36 8.15 7.81 -4.41
C ILE A 36 9.59 8.25 -4.63
N ILE A 37 10.20 7.72 -5.65
CA ILE A 37 11.63 7.95 -5.91
C ILE A 37 11.84 8.60 -7.27
N THR A 38 13.05 9.05 -7.53
CA THR A 38 13.41 9.67 -8.79
C THR A 38 13.93 8.62 -9.77
N LEU A 39 14.00 8.98 -11.03
CA LEU A 39 14.53 8.06 -12.03
C LEU A 39 15.96 7.64 -11.73
N LYS A 40 16.75 8.54 -11.19
CA LYS A 40 18.11 8.20 -10.85
C LYS A 40 18.16 7.16 -9.73
N GLN A 41 17.26 7.30 -8.76
CA GLN A 41 17.21 6.36 -7.65
C GLN A 41 16.77 4.97 -8.09
N THR A 42 16.10 4.83 -9.22
CA THR A 42 15.70 3.51 -9.70
C THR A 42 16.94 2.66 -9.99
N GLU A 43 18.02 3.27 -10.43
CA GLU A 43 19.25 2.54 -10.66
C GLU A 43 19.96 2.25 -9.34
N ASP A 44 19.98 3.23 -8.45
CA ASP A 44 20.66 3.07 -7.17
C ASP A 44 20.04 1.97 -6.32
N PHE A 45 18.73 1.84 -6.40
CA PHE A 45 18.00 0.85 -5.60
C PHE A 45 17.72 -0.44 -6.35
N ASN A 46 18.27 -0.57 -7.53
CA ASN A 46 18.11 -1.78 -8.34
C ASN A 46 16.65 -2.14 -8.50
N CYS A 47 15.90 -1.25 -9.11
CA CYS A 47 14.46 -1.39 -9.24
C CYS A 47 14.04 -2.03 -10.54
N ARG A 48 12.99 -2.82 -10.48
CA ARG A 48 12.39 -3.43 -11.64
C ARG A 48 10.99 -2.88 -11.83
N GLU A 49 10.62 -2.55 -13.05
CA GLU A 49 9.29 -2.03 -13.35
C GLU A 49 8.27 -3.13 -13.28
N VAL A 50 7.20 -2.91 -12.54
CA VAL A 50 6.15 -3.89 -12.36
C VAL A 50 4.93 -3.55 -13.20
N ALA A 51 4.51 -2.30 -13.21
CA ALA A 51 3.29 -1.90 -13.90
C ALA A 51 3.25 -0.39 -14.13
N LEU A 52 2.49 0.00 -15.15
CA LEU A 52 2.17 1.40 -15.37
C LEU A 52 0.98 1.77 -14.51
N ILE A 53 1.07 2.88 -13.82
CA ILE A 53 0.05 3.30 -12.85
C ILE A 53 -0.47 4.69 -13.23
N LYS A 54 -1.79 4.84 -13.17
CA LYS A 54 -2.43 6.15 -13.26
C LYS A 54 -3.31 6.35 -12.05
N ALA A 55 -3.25 7.51 -11.46
CA ALA A 55 -4.03 7.84 -10.27
C ALA A 55 -4.62 9.22 -10.41
N PHE A 56 -5.76 9.44 -9.79
CA PHE A 56 -6.50 10.68 -9.93
C PHE A 56 -7.03 11.13 -8.57
N GLY A 57 -6.87 12.42 -8.29
CA GLY A 57 -7.45 13.03 -7.11
C GLY A 57 -8.46 14.09 -7.54
N LYS A 58 -9.68 13.97 -7.08
CA LYS A 58 -10.72 14.91 -7.44
C LYS A 58 -10.41 16.30 -6.94
N LYS A 59 -10.89 17.29 -7.68
CA LYS A 59 -10.75 18.67 -7.27
C LYS A 59 -11.39 18.86 -5.91
N SER A 60 -10.68 19.55 -5.05
CA SER A 60 -11.12 19.79 -3.68
C SER A 60 -11.08 21.28 -3.37
N MET A 61 -11.88 21.68 -2.40
CA MET A 61 -11.88 23.06 -1.97
C MET A 61 -10.65 23.39 -1.12
N THR A 62 -10.01 22.38 -0.59
CA THR A 62 -8.81 22.57 0.21
C THR A 62 -7.59 22.58 -0.69
N ALA A 63 -6.74 23.58 -0.55
CA ALA A 63 -5.57 23.72 -1.39
C ALA A 63 -4.67 22.50 -1.27
N GLY A 64 -4.31 21.93 -2.40
CA GLY A 64 -3.41 20.78 -2.43
C GLY A 64 -4.02 19.45 -2.08
N ALA A 65 -5.29 19.40 -1.70
CA ALA A 65 -5.91 18.12 -1.32
C ALA A 65 -6.05 17.18 -2.51
N ASP A 66 -6.35 17.70 -3.68
CA ASP A 66 -6.46 16.89 -4.88
C ASP A 66 -5.14 16.21 -5.22
N ARG A 67 -4.03 16.93 -5.07
CA ARG A 67 -2.72 16.36 -5.31
C ARG A 67 -2.37 15.30 -4.26
N ARG A 68 -2.64 15.58 -3.00
CA ARG A 68 -2.38 14.59 -1.94
C ARG A 68 -3.20 13.33 -2.13
N ASN A 69 -4.46 13.50 -2.53
CA ASN A 69 -5.33 12.36 -2.79
C ASN A 69 -4.84 11.54 -3.98
N ALA A 70 -4.36 12.20 -5.02
CA ALA A 70 -3.81 11.51 -6.16
C ALA A 70 -2.56 10.72 -5.79
N ILE A 71 -1.71 11.29 -4.95
CA ILE A 71 -0.50 10.61 -4.51
C ILE A 71 -0.84 9.39 -3.66
N THR A 72 -1.81 9.54 -2.77
CA THR A 72 -2.24 8.42 -1.95
C THR A 72 -2.81 7.29 -2.80
N GLU A 73 -3.62 7.63 -3.79
CA GLU A 73 -4.15 6.63 -4.69
C GLU A 73 -3.05 5.97 -5.52
N PHE A 74 -2.08 6.76 -5.95
CA PHE A 74 -0.94 6.24 -6.70
C PHE A 74 -0.21 5.19 -5.87
N LYS A 75 0.05 5.49 -4.61
CA LYS A 75 0.73 4.55 -3.70
C LYS A 75 -0.11 3.30 -3.46
N ASN A 76 -1.42 3.47 -3.28
CA ASN A 76 -2.30 2.32 -3.08
C ASN A 76 -2.26 1.38 -4.28
N LYS A 77 -2.27 1.94 -5.47
CA LYS A 77 -2.22 1.12 -6.68
C LYS A 77 -0.88 0.41 -6.84
N ILE A 78 0.20 1.04 -6.40
CA ILE A 78 1.51 0.39 -6.41
C ILE A 78 1.51 -0.85 -5.52
N VAL A 79 0.94 -0.73 -4.32
CA VAL A 79 0.86 -1.87 -3.40
C VAL A 79 0.02 -2.99 -4.00
N GLU A 80 -1.09 -2.64 -4.65
CA GLU A 80 -1.95 -3.63 -5.29
C GLU A 80 -1.22 -4.42 -6.36
N ARG A 81 -0.22 -3.81 -6.99
CA ARG A 81 0.55 -4.48 -8.02
C ARG A 81 1.81 -5.14 -7.50
N GLY A 82 1.99 -5.14 -6.19
CA GLY A 82 3.13 -5.80 -5.58
C GLY A 82 4.41 -5.00 -5.56
N GLY A 83 4.33 -3.69 -5.80
CA GLY A 83 5.51 -2.84 -5.77
C GLY A 83 5.80 -2.30 -4.38
N ASN A 84 7.01 -1.83 -4.19
CA ASN A 84 7.42 -1.17 -2.95
C ASN A 84 7.91 0.26 -3.19
N ALA A 85 7.90 0.70 -4.43
CA ALA A 85 8.30 2.06 -4.77
C ALA A 85 7.57 2.50 -6.04
N GLY A 86 7.60 3.78 -6.29
CA GLY A 86 7.03 4.33 -7.51
C GLY A 86 7.82 5.50 -8.02
N VAL A 87 7.79 5.69 -9.33
CA VAL A 87 8.37 6.85 -9.97
C VAL A 87 7.28 7.55 -10.76
N ILE A 88 7.18 8.85 -10.59
CA ILE A 88 6.17 9.65 -11.28
C ILE A 88 6.78 10.17 -12.58
N SER A 89 6.14 9.87 -13.69
CA SER A 89 6.61 10.32 -14.99
C SER A 89 5.87 11.56 -15.48
N ASN A 90 4.66 11.78 -15.04
CA ASN A 90 3.87 12.91 -15.51
C ASN A 90 2.82 13.30 -14.47
N GLN A 91 2.56 14.59 -14.38
CA GLN A 91 1.53 15.13 -13.51
C GLN A 91 0.71 16.13 -14.31
N LEU A 92 -0.60 16.06 -14.16
CA LEU A 92 -1.50 16.92 -14.90
C LEU A 92 -2.53 17.53 -13.97
N ASN A 93 -2.58 18.84 -13.92
CA ASN A 93 -3.54 19.55 -13.09
C ASN A 93 -4.64 20.11 -13.99
N SER A 94 -5.88 19.76 -13.71
CA SER A 94 -7.00 20.20 -14.53
C SER A 94 -8.13 20.70 -13.65
N LYS A 95 -9.20 21.16 -14.29
CA LYS A 95 -10.37 21.62 -13.53
C LYS A 95 -11.04 20.46 -12.80
N ALA A 96 -10.92 19.25 -13.31
CA ALA A 96 -11.53 18.07 -12.69
C ALA A 96 -10.74 17.56 -11.51
N GLY A 97 -9.45 17.81 -11.48
CA GLY A 97 -8.60 17.32 -10.40
C GLY A 97 -7.15 17.17 -10.85
N PHE A 98 -6.43 16.34 -10.13
CA PHE A 98 -5.00 16.13 -10.34
C PHE A 98 -4.74 14.69 -10.76
N GLU A 99 -4.03 14.52 -11.85
CA GLU A 99 -3.72 13.19 -12.37
C GLU A 99 -2.22 12.92 -12.30
N ILE A 100 -1.86 11.73 -11.88
CA ILE A 100 -0.48 11.30 -11.81
C ILE A 100 -0.32 10.04 -12.63
N SER A 101 0.72 10.00 -13.46
CA SER A 101 1.08 8.81 -14.21
C SER A 101 2.50 8.44 -13.85
N GLY A 102 2.76 7.16 -13.74
CA GLY A 102 4.09 6.69 -13.41
C GLY A 102 4.14 5.18 -13.40
N TYR A 103 5.14 4.65 -12.71
CA TYR A 103 5.37 3.22 -12.70
C TYR A 103 5.47 2.69 -11.28
N ALA A 104 4.90 1.51 -11.08
CA ALA A 104 5.13 0.74 -9.87
C ALA A 104 6.44 -0.01 -10.04
N LEU A 105 7.25 -0.01 -9.01
CA LEU A 105 8.56 -0.62 -9.04
C LEU A 105 8.73 -1.61 -7.89
N ASP A 106 9.55 -2.61 -8.15
CA ASP A 106 10.00 -3.54 -7.12
C ASP A 106 11.50 -3.33 -6.97
N CYS A 107 11.90 -2.74 -5.86
CA CYS A 107 13.28 -2.34 -5.62
C CYS A 107 13.90 -3.20 -4.52
N GLU A 108 15.15 -3.60 -4.74
CA GLU A 108 15.81 -4.50 -3.80
C GLU A 108 16.42 -3.78 -2.61
N ASN A 109 16.97 -2.60 -2.85
CA ASN A 109 17.75 -1.90 -1.82
C ASN A 109 17.07 -0.72 -1.19
N ILE A 110 15.75 -0.67 -1.30
CA ILE A 110 15.04 0.46 -0.76
C ILE A 110 14.79 0.24 0.72
N GLU A 111 14.84 1.27 1.49
CA GLU A 111 14.61 1.16 2.91
C GLU A 111 13.45 1.94 3.40
#